data_b861f96ea8c18742902b7439d50df8de
#
_entry.id   b861f96ea8c18742902b7439d50df8de
#
_cell.length_a   1.000
_cell.length_b   1.000
_cell.length_c   1.000
_cell.angle_alpha   90.00
_cell.angle_beta   90.00
_cell.angle_gamma   90.00
#
_symmetry.space_group_name_H-M   'P 1'
#
loop_
_entity.id
_entity.type
_entity.pdbx_description
1 polymer ?
#
loop_
_entity_poly.entity_id
_entity_poly.type
_entity_poly.pdbx_seq_one_letter_code
_entity_poly.pdbx_strand_id
1 'polypeptide(L)'
;VYRLLTFAALLAAAPAQAVDSARLDADIAFVDQHEHLPGLAMAVVEDGQVVYRHTEGVRGDGGRIDEDTLFKIASNSKAMTAALLATLVEQGKLHWDDPVQRHLPAFRMHDPWVGEHLQVRDLLIHNSGLGLGAGDLMLWPEPNAFTRSDVIAGLAHLKPVTSFRSGYAYDNLMYVVAGEVAAAAGGKPYDQLMRERVFEPLGMTRCQVGAWSVKQVGNVAQPHVRRDGRNVVAGGDGALSPDLTSMAAGGIRCSLRDMTRWMQVLLDPSLAPAWLGAEQRRMLWTLHMPMPLGERQRDWDNARFYGYGLGWRVSDMDGHWKVAHTGTLSGMYSSLALLPDRKFGVVMLINGEAEDARTALMQSTLKQFTAPEDAQHVGYYLAELAAERAVRAATGSRAPSTRAAQPAAATDLAQWQGRYLDPWLGPASLCPTANGLRFSVDKSPALQATVQQLQGRWLLRWDTLEPSAQAWLNPGADTPTLELRAIDPEIDFSYDFQDLHFTRTGDCPGTGGPRR
;
A
#
# COMPACT_ATOMS: atom_id res chain seq x y z
N VAL A 1 -28.06 -65.52 12.67
CA VAL A 1 -28.80 -64.24 12.82
C VAL A 1 -27.88 -63.25 13.53
N TYR A 2 -27.12 -62.47 12.81
CA TYR A 2 -26.30 -61.37 13.38
C TYR A 2 -27.08 -60.05 13.23
N ARG A 3 -27.43 -59.43 14.36
CA ARG A 3 -27.96 -58.05 14.39
C ARG A 3 -26.80 -57.07 14.33
N LEU A 4 -26.68 -56.32 13.23
CA LEU A 4 -25.85 -55.14 13.16
C LEU A 4 -26.51 -54.01 13.98
N LEU A 5 -25.86 -53.59 15.04
CA LEU A 5 -26.17 -52.36 15.75
C LEU A 5 -25.43 -51.21 15.04
N THR A 6 -26.19 -50.38 14.32
CA THR A 6 -25.70 -49.10 13.75
C THR A 6 -25.65 -48.07 14.87
N PHE A 7 -24.42 -47.72 15.29
CA PHE A 7 -24.17 -46.54 16.14
C PHE A 7 -24.23 -45.29 15.23
N ALA A 8 -25.30 -44.54 15.35
CA ALA A 8 -25.35 -43.18 14.81
C ALA A 8 -24.56 -42.25 15.79
N ALA A 9 -23.36 -41.87 15.42
CA ALA A 9 -22.63 -40.83 16.12
C ALA A 9 -23.32 -39.49 15.78
N LEU A 10 -24.05 -38.93 16.72
CA LEU A 10 -24.46 -37.52 16.68
C LEU A 10 -23.16 -36.67 16.86
N LEU A 11 -22.67 -36.12 15.78
CA LEU A 11 -21.75 -35.02 15.83
C LEU A 11 -22.52 -33.82 16.42
N ALA A 12 -22.34 -33.56 17.71
CA ALA A 12 -22.77 -32.31 18.31
C ALA A 12 -21.92 -31.19 17.66
N ALA A 13 -22.56 -30.39 16.81
CA ALA A 13 -21.95 -29.14 16.37
C ALA A 13 -21.70 -28.29 17.63
N ALA A 14 -20.43 -27.97 17.90
CA ALA A 14 -20.09 -26.99 18.93
C ALA A 14 -20.86 -25.69 18.60
N PRO A 15 -21.47 -25.03 19.59
CA PRO A 15 -22.15 -23.76 19.34
C PRO A 15 -21.16 -22.79 18.72
N ALA A 16 -21.55 -22.12 17.64
CA ALA A 16 -20.79 -21.03 17.08
C ALA A 16 -20.56 -20.00 18.21
N GLN A 17 -19.30 -19.67 18.48
CA GLN A 17 -18.95 -18.73 19.54
C GLN A 17 -19.33 -17.35 19.04
N ALA A 18 -20.36 -16.76 19.61
CA ALA A 18 -20.83 -15.42 19.28
C ALA A 18 -19.71 -14.39 19.55
N VAL A 19 -19.63 -13.36 18.71
CA VAL A 19 -18.74 -12.22 18.90
C VAL A 19 -18.94 -11.62 20.29
N ASP A 20 -17.88 -11.53 21.09
CA ASP A 20 -17.90 -10.79 22.36
C ASP A 20 -17.73 -9.29 22.07
N SER A 21 -18.86 -8.63 21.81
CA SER A 21 -18.90 -7.19 21.53
C SER A 21 -18.32 -6.35 22.69
N ALA A 22 -18.53 -6.78 23.94
CA ALA A 22 -18.02 -6.03 25.09
C ALA A 22 -16.46 -6.10 25.14
N ARG A 23 -15.88 -7.23 24.76
CA ARG A 23 -14.44 -7.37 24.64
C ARG A 23 -13.89 -6.51 23.51
N LEU A 24 -14.55 -6.47 22.34
CA LEU A 24 -14.14 -5.62 21.23
C LEU A 24 -14.20 -4.13 21.60
N ASP A 25 -15.27 -3.70 22.27
CA ASP A 25 -15.39 -2.31 22.78
C ASP A 25 -14.27 -1.99 23.78
N ALA A 26 -13.93 -2.92 24.67
CA ALA A 26 -12.84 -2.74 25.63
C ALA A 26 -11.46 -2.70 24.94
N ASP A 27 -11.22 -3.55 23.94
CA ASP A 27 -9.97 -3.55 23.17
C ASP A 27 -9.81 -2.24 22.36
N ILE A 28 -10.88 -1.73 21.75
CA ILE A 28 -10.88 -0.44 21.03
C ILE A 28 -10.61 0.71 22.01
N ALA A 29 -11.32 0.77 23.12
CA ALA A 29 -11.12 1.82 24.13
C ALA A 29 -9.69 1.80 24.69
N PHE A 30 -9.12 0.60 24.91
CA PHE A 30 -7.72 0.46 25.35
C PHE A 30 -6.76 1.03 24.32
N VAL A 31 -6.95 0.69 23.04
CA VAL A 31 -6.09 1.18 21.93
C VAL A 31 -6.23 2.69 21.77
N ASP A 32 -7.45 3.25 21.80
CA ASP A 32 -7.64 4.69 21.68
C ASP A 32 -6.96 5.45 22.84
N GLN A 33 -7.03 4.92 24.05
CA GLN A 33 -6.35 5.51 25.21
C GLN A 33 -4.82 5.54 25.07
N HIS A 34 -4.20 4.56 24.39
CA HIS A 34 -2.75 4.42 24.25
C HIS A 34 -2.20 5.03 22.96
N GLU A 35 -2.92 4.87 21.86
CA GLU A 35 -2.48 5.29 20.52
C GLU A 35 -3.12 6.62 20.10
N HIS A 36 -4.20 7.09 20.78
CA HIS A 36 -4.91 8.34 20.52
C HIS A 36 -5.34 8.46 19.05
N LEU A 37 -6.16 7.53 18.59
CA LEU A 37 -6.63 7.49 17.21
C LEU A 37 -7.48 8.74 16.90
N PRO A 38 -7.28 9.43 15.76
CA PRO A 38 -8.17 10.52 15.35
C PRO A 38 -9.56 10.01 15.04
N GLY A 39 -9.64 8.82 14.44
CA GLY A 39 -10.89 8.14 14.16
C GLY A 39 -10.71 6.73 13.63
N LEU A 40 -11.68 5.90 13.94
CA LEU A 40 -11.74 4.47 13.64
C LEU A 40 -13.14 4.08 13.15
N ALA A 41 -13.18 3.19 12.16
CA ALA A 41 -14.39 2.48 11.75
C ALA A 41 -14.06 0.99 11.61
N MET A 42 -14.81 0.11 12.28
CA MET A 42 -14.56 -1.33 12.31
C MET A 42 -15.88 -2.11 12.18
N ALA A 43 -15.85 -3.23 11.45
CA ALA A 43 -16.97 -4.16 11.38
C ALA A 43 -16.48 -5.60 11.38
N VAL A 44 -17.32 -6.48 11.96
CA VAL A 44 -17.15 -7.93 11.94
C VAL A 44 -18.36 -8.57 11.27
N VAL A 45 -18.09 -9.50 10.37
CA VAL A 45 -19.10 -10.33 9.69
C VAL A 45 -18.90 -11.78 10.09
N GLU A 46 -19.98 -12.45 10.42
CA GLU A 46 -20.03 -13.90 10.68
C GLU A 46 -21.27 -14.49 9.98
N ASP A 47 -21.11 -15.60 9.26
CA ASP A 47 -22.18 -16.26 8.51
C ASP A 47 -23.00 -15.31 7.60
N GLY A 48 -22.30 -14.35 6.96
CA GLY A 48 -22.92 -13.35 6.08
C GLY A 48 -23.63 -12.20 6.80
N GLN A 49 -23.72 -12.22 8.14
CA GLN A 49 -24.35 -11.17 8.95
C GLN A 49 -23.31 -10.26 9.57
N VAL A 50 -23.64 -9.00 9.69
CA VAL A 50 -22.81 -8.05 10.44
C VAL A 50 -23.14 -8.21 11.91
N VAL A 51 -22.20 -8.76 12.67
CA VAL A 51 -22.36 -9.07 14.09
C VAL A 51 -21.79 -8.01 15.02
N TYR A 52 -20.91 -7.14 14.48
CA TYR A 52 -20.35 -6.01 15.22
C TYR A 52 -20.08 -4.82 14.28
N ARG A 53 -20.30 -3.60 14.78
CA ARG A 53 -19.91 -2.34 14.14
C ARG A 53 -19.50 -1.33 15.20
N HIS A 54 -18.43 -0.60 14.90
CA HIS A 54 -17.97 0.51 15.73
C HIS A 54 -17.51 1.65 14.84
N THR A 55 -17.87 2.89 15.19
CA THR A 55 -17.37 4.11 14.53
C THR A 55 -17.15 5.18 15.58
N GLU A 56 -15.97 5.76 15.60
CA GLU A 56 -15.63 6.82 16.56
C GLU A 56 -14.66 7.83 15.98
N GLY A 57 -14.54 8.98 16.64
CA GLY A 57 -13.58 10.03 16.32
C GLY A 57 -14.07 11.02 15.29
N VAL A 58 -13.12 11.72 14.64
CA VAL A 58 -13.35 12.87 13.78
C VAL A 58 -12.75 12.68 12.39
N ARG A 59 -13.41 13.29 11.40
CA ARG A 59 -12.93 13.26 10.01
C ARG A 59 -11.76 14.21 9.72
N GLY A 60 -11.55 15.23 10.55
CA GLY A 60 -10.57 16.30 10.33
C GLY A 60 -11.17 17.58 9.73
N ASP A 61 -12.43 17.58 9.34
CA ASP A 61 -13.21 18.75 8.86
C ASP A 61 -14.22 19.27 9.89
N GLY A 62 -14.12 18.80 11.14
CA GLY A 62 -15.07 19.06 12.22
C GLY A 62 -16.25 18.09 12.31
N GLY A 63 -16.42 17.20 11.32
CA GLY A 63 -17.44 16.16 11.33
C GLY A 63 -16.98 14.90 12.07
N ARG A 64 -17.95 14.10 12.53
CA ARG A 64 -17.70 12.79 13.13
C ARG A 64 -17.60 11.69 12.06
N ILE A 65 -16.88 10.63 12.40
CA ILE A 65 -16.85 9.39 11.60
C ILE A 65 -18.15 8.63 11.83
N ASP A 66 -18.71 8.10 10.74
CA ASP A 66 -19.84 7.20 10.69
C ASP A 66 -19.62 6.07 9.67
N GLU A 67 -20.59 5.16 9.51
CA GLU A 67 -20.49 4.02 8.59
C GLU A 67 -20.34 4.42 7.11
N ASP A 68 -20.77 5.62 6.74
CA ASP A 68 -20.74 6.15 5.37
C ASP A 68 -19.54 7.06 5.12
N THR A 69 -18.69 7.30 6.13
CA THR A 69 -17.46 8.09 5.99
C THR A 69 -16.48 7.38 5.05
N LEU A 70 -15.99 8.11 4.03
CA LEU A 70 -15.03 7.58 3.07
C LEU A 70 -13.60 7.67 3.60
N PHE A 71 -12.90 6.54 3.58
CA PHE A 71 -11.47 6.43 3.90
C PHE A 71 -10.68 6.04 2.66
N LYS A 72 -9.42 6.48 2.53
CA LYS A 72 -8.45 5.87 1.61
C LYS A 72 -8.19 4.44 2.09
N ILE A 73 -8.57 3.43 1.29
CA ILE A 73 -8.32 2.04 1.66
C ILE A 73 -6.92 1.56 1.27
N ALA A 74 -6.14 2.44 0.64
CA ALA A 74 -4.76 2.19 0.25
C ALA A 74 -4.62 0.85 -0.47
N SER A 75 -3.65 0.02 -0.11
CA SER A 75 -3.37 -1.25 -0.82
C SER A 75 -4.47 -2.31 -0.74
N ASN A 76 -5.54 -2.13 0.05
CA ASN A 76 -6.75 -2.95 -0.11
C ASN A 76 -7.41 -2.76 -1.49
N SER A 77 -7.06 -1.68 -2.22
CA SER A 77 -7.43 -1.47 -3.64
C SER A 77 -6.93 -2.59 -4.56
N LYS A 78 -5.79 -3.21 -4.23
CA LYS A 78 -5.18 -4.29 -5.04
C LYS A 78 -6.10 -5.50 -5.18
N ALA A 79 -6.78 -5.87 -4.11
CA ALA A 79 -7.77 -6.94 -4.12
C ALA A 79 -8.94 -6.64 -5.07
N MET A 80 -9.40 -5.39 -5.11
CA MET A 80 -10.46 -4.95 -6.01
C MET A 80 -9.97 -4.86 -7.47
N THR A 81 -8.73 -4.44 -7.70
CA THR A 81 -8.09 -4.45 -9.02
C THR A 81 -7.97 -5.87 -9.57
N ALA A 82 -7.54 -6.82 -8.74
CA ALA A 82 -7.49 -8.23 -9.12
C ALA A 82 -8.90 -8.80 -9.42
N ALA A 83 -9.90 -8.44 -8.63
CA ALA A 83 -11.28 -8.83 -8.88
C ALA A 83 -11.85 -8.21 -10.18
N LEU A 84 -11.52 -6.95 -10.48
CA LEU A 84 -11.87 -6.33 -11.77
C LEU A 84 -11.29 -7.15 -12.95
N LEU A 85 -10.00 -7.48 -12.90
CA LEU A 85 -9.37 -8.33 -13.92
C LEU A 85 -10.03 -9.70 -14.00
N ALA A 86 -10.37 -10.31 -12.85
CA ALA A 86 -11.09 -11.58 -12.80
C ALA A 86 -12.45 -11.52 -13.53
N THR A 87 -13.20 -10.40 -13.43
CA THR A 87 -14.45 -10.23 -14.20
C THR A 87 -14.21 -10.14 -15.70
N LEU A 88 -13.07 -9.59 -16.13
CA LEU A 88 -12.68 -9.53 -17.53
C LEU A 88 -12.23 -10.91 -18.06
N VAL A 89 -11.54 -11.70 -17.22
CA VAL A 89 -11.19 -13.09 -17.52
C VAL A 89 -12.46 -13.94 -17.67
N GLU A 90 -13.41 -13.82 -16.76
CA GLU A 90 -14.72 -14.51 -16.81
C GLU A 90 -15.45 -14.26 -18.14
N GLN A 91 -15.30 -13.05 -18.70
CA GLN A 91 -15.91 -12.65 -19.98
C GLN A 91 -15.06 -13.03 -21.20
N GLY A 92 -13.92 -13.69 -21.02
CA GLY A 92 -13.00 -14.03 -22.10
C GLY A 92 -12.32 -12.84 -22.79
N LYS A 93 -12.28 -11.67 -22.12
CA LYS A 93 -11.64 -10.46 -22.67
C LYS A 93 -10.13 -10.44 -22.47
N LEU A 94 -9.64 -11.20 -21.49
CA LEU A 94 -8.22 -11.48 -21.26
C LEU A 94 -8.07 -12.84 -20.57
N HIS A 95 -6.84 -13.37 -20.53
CA HIS A 95 -6.48 -14.57 -19.77
C HIS A 95 -5.37 -14.25 -18.78
N TRP A 96 -5.30 -14.98 -17.66
CA TRP A 96 -4.28 -14.78 -16.64
C TRP A 96 -2.84 -14.98 -17.13
N ASP A 97 -2.67 -15.80 -18.16
CA ASP A 97 -1.40 -16.13 -18.80
C ASP A 97 -1.14 -15.36 -20.11
N ASP A 98 -2.02 -14.42 -20.48
CA ASP A 98 -1.73 -13.50 -21.59
C ASP A 98 -0.43 -12.73 -21.29
N PRO A 99 0.51 -12.61 -22.23
CA PRO A 99 1.61 -11.67 -22.11
C PRO A 99 1.06 -10.24 -21.99
N VAL A 100 1.63 -9.44 -21.07
CA VAL A 100 1.21 -8.03 -20.87
C VAL A 100 1.27 -7.24 -22.18
N GLN A 101 2.26 -7.49 -23.02
CA GLN A 101 2.43 -6.83 -24.32
C GLN A 101 1.28 -7.08 -25.29
N ARG A 102 0.48 -8.13 -25.11
CA ARG A 102 -0.75 -8.35 -25.90
C ARG A 102 -1.76 -7.23 -25.72
N HIS A 103 -1.86 -6.70 -24.51
CA HIS A 103 -2.79 -5.62 -24.13
C HIS A 103 -2.13 -4.24 -24.16
N LEU A 104 -0.82 -4.18 -23.86
CA LEU A 104 -0.01 -2.97 -23.85
C LEU A 104 1.25 -3.16 -24.72
N PRO A 105 1.17 -2.98 -26.06
CA PRO A 105 2.29 -3.27 -26.98
C PRO A 105 3.56 -2.46 -26.71
N ALA A 106 3.43 -1.30 -26.04
CA ALA A 106 4.56 -0.45 -25.66
C ALA A 106 5.22 -0.85 -24.32
N PHE A 107 4.65 -1.80 -23.56
CA PHE A 107 5.20 -2.27 -22.30
C PHE A 107 6.59 -2.88 -22.48
N ARG A 108 7.55 -2.45 -21.66
CA ARG A 108 8.93 -2.97 -21.63
C ARG A 108 9.41 -3.11 -20.20
N MET A 109 10.24 -4.12 -19.95
CA MET A 109 11.03 -4.27 -18.74
C MET A 109 12.51 -4.04 -19.08
N HIS A 110 13.35 -3.83 -18.07
CA HIS A 110 14.81 -3.68 -18.26
C HIS A 110 15.41 -4.87 -19.03
N ASP A 111 15.01 -6.08 -18.69
CA ASP A 111 15.32 -7.27 -19.48
C ASP A 111 14.21 -7.46 -20.55
N PRO A 112 14.54 -7.37 -21.86
CA PRO A 112 13.55 -7.54 -22.93
C PRO A 112 12.84 -8.88 -22.87
N TRP A 113 13.54 -9.97 -22.50
CA TRP A 113 12.95 -11.29 -22.38
C TRP A 113 11.87 -11.33 -21.30
N VAL A 114 12.14 -10.71 -20.14
CA VAL A 114 11.12 -10.57 -19.07
C VAL A 114 9.93 -9.78 -19.58
N GLY A 115 10.17 -8.67 -20.30
CA GLY A 115 9.10 -7.85 -20.87
C GLY A 115 8.17 -8.63 -21.82
N GLU A 116 8.73 -9.56 -22.60
CA GLU A 116 7.98 -10.42 -23.54
C GLU A 116 7.20 -11.55 -22.84
N HIS A 117 7.70 -12.03 -21.69
CA HIS A 117 7.17 -13.22 -21.00
C HIS A 117 6.40 -12.92 -19.72
N LEU A 118 6.34 -11.64 -19.29
CA LEU A 118 5.58 -11.21 -18.13
C LEU A 118 4.08 -11.30 -18.45
N GLN A 119 3.36 -12.08 -17.64
CA GLN A 119 1.95 -12.39 -17.81
C GLN A 119 1.08 -11.48 -16.95
N VAL A 120 -0.20 -11.36 -17.26
CA VAL A 120 -1.18 -10.58 -16.49
C VAL A 120 -1.17 -10.96 -15.02
N ARG A 121 -1.11 -12.27 -14.68
CA ARG A 121 -1.04 -12.71 -13.28
C ARG A 121 0.21 -12.25 -12.56
N ASP A 122 1.36 -12.13 -13.26
CA ASP A 122 2.63 -11.70 -12.65
C ASP A 122 2.55 -10.25 -12.14
N LEU A 123 1.70 -9.41 -12.76
CA LEU A 123 1.45 -8.05 -12.30
C LEU A 123 0.83 -7.99 -10.90
N LEU A 124 0.18 -9.07 -10.45
CA LEU A 124 -0.63 -9.09 -9.23
C LEU A 124 0.04 -9.83 -8.06
N ILE A 125 1.17 -10.49 -8.27
CA ILE A 125 1.77 -11.39 -7.27
C ILE A 125 3.18 -11.01 -6.82
N HIS A 126 3.68 -9.84 -7.23
CA HIS A 126 4.94 -9.27 -6.76
C HIS A 126 6.18 -10.13 -7.02
N ASN A 127 6.28 -10.70 -8.23
CA ASN A 127 7.35 -11.60 -8.66
C ASN A 127 8.13 -11.09 -9.88
N SER A 128 8.04 -9.79 -10.16
CA SER A 128 8.66 -9.14 -11.33
C SER A 128 10.19 -9.24 -11.38
N GLY A 129 10.83 -9.46 -10.24
CA GLY A 129 12.28 -9.39 -10.08
C GLY A 129 12.78 -8.00 -9.66
N LEU A 130 11.93 -6.98 -9.72
CA LEU A 130 12.25 -5.64 -9.20
C LEU A 130 12.39 -5.64 -7.67
N GLY A 131 13.08 -4.65 -7.13
CA GLY A 131 13.22 -4.45 -5.71
C GLY A 131 11.92 -4.02 -5.02
N LEU A 132 11.91 -4.11 -3.69
CA LEU A 132 10.80 -3.63 -2.87
C LEU A 132 10.58 -2.12 -3.12
N GLY A 133 9.39 -1.75 -3.58
CA GLY A 133 9.01 -0.37 -3.88
C GLY A 133 9.74 0.28 -5.06
N ALA A 134 10.36 -0.52 -5.95
CA ALA A 134 11.09 0.00 -7.09
C ALA A 134 10.24 0.95 -7.94
N GLY A 135 10.74 2.18 -8.14
CA GLY A 135 10.08 3.23 -8.91
C GLY A 135 8.93 3.96 -8.21
N ASP A 136 8.63 3.66 -6.95
CA ASP A 136 7.51 4.26 -6.20
C ASP A 136 7.61 5.79 -6.10
N LEU A 137 8.80 6.41 -6.31
CA LEU A 137 8.96 7.87 -6.41
C LEU A 137 8.21 8.50 -7.59
N MET A 138 7.72 7.71 -8.57
CA MET A 138 6.76 8.18 -9.58
C MET A 138 5.32 8.21 -9.08
N LEU A 139 5.03 7.56 -7.95
CA LEU A 139 3.69 7.51 -7.33
C LEU A 139 3.60 8.46 -6.14
N TRP A 140 4.65 8.50 -5.32
CA TRP A 140 4.75 9.29 -4.09
C TRP A 140 6.10 9.99 -3.99
N PRO A 141 6.20 11.14 -3.29
CA PRO A 141 5.11 11.86 -2.63
C PRO A 141 4.16 12.57 -3.61
N GLU A 142 2.94 12.75 -3.19
CA GLU A 142 1.95 13.59 -3.87
C GLU A 142 2.02 15.04 -3.33
N PRO A 143 1.68 16.08 -4.16
CA PRO A 143 1.36 15.99 -5.57
C PRO A 143 2.60 15.81 -6.44
N ASN A 144 2.44 15.10 -7.56
CA ASN A 144 3.46 14.99 -8.60
C ASN A 144 2.80 15.03 -10.00
N ALA A 145 3.62 15.15 -11.05
CA ALA A 145 3.17 15.26 -12.43
C ALA A 145 3.46 14.01 -13.28
N PHE A 146 3.72 12.88 -12.64
CA PHE A 146 3.89 11.62 -13.35
C PHE A 146 2.55 11.09 -13.87
N THR A 147 2.57 10.58 -15.08
CA THR A 147 1.43 9.91 -15.71
C THR A 147 1.62 8.38 -15.64
N ARG A 148 0.55 7.62 -15.83
CA ARG A 148 0.63 6.15 -15.97
C ARG A 148 1.54 5.73 -17.13
N SER A 149 1.57 6.53 -18.20
CA SER A 149 2.52 6.31 -19.32
C SER A 149 3.98 6.50 -18.89
N ASP A 150 4.28 7.47 -18.03
CA ASP A 150 5.62 7.64 -17.46
C ASP A 150 6.03 6.42 -16.64
N VAL A 151 5.11 5.90 -15.80
CA VAL A 151 5.35 4.70 -14.98
C VAL A 151 5.67 3.50 -15.88
N ILE A 152 4.85 3.26 -16.91
CA ILE A 152 5.07 2.14 -17.85
C ILE A 152 6.41 2.29 -18.59
N ALA A 153 6.74 3.49 -19.04
CA ALA A 153 8.02 3.75 -19.71
C ALA A 153 9.22 3.61 -18.75
N GLY A 154 9.06 4.04 -17.50
CA GLY A 154 10.10 3.95 -16.45
C GLY A 154 10.54 2.52 -16.14
N LEU A 155 9.63 1.54 -16.23
CA LEU A 155 9.93 0.13 -15.96
C LEU A 155 11.06 -0.43 -16.82
N ALA A 156 11.27 0.08 -18.04
CA ALA A 156 12.38 -0.32 -18.91
C ALA A 156 13.76 0.07 -18.34
N HIS A 157 13.80 0.96 -17.36
CA HIS A 157 15.04 1.50 -16.78
C HIS A 157 15.30 0.99 -15.35
N LEU A 158 14.30 0.39 -14.69
CA LEU A 158 14.44 -0.18 -13.35
C LEU A 158 15.11 -1.56 -13.43
N LYS A 159 16.29 -1.67 -12.81
CA LYS A 159 17.07 -2.91 -12.84
C LYS A 159 16.50 -3.94 -11.87
N PRO A 160 16.40 -5.22 -12.27
CA PRO A 160 15.98 -6.25 -11.35
C PRO A 160 17.05 -6.50 -10.28
N VAL A 161 16.61 -6.82 -9.06
CA VAL A 161 17.49 -7.24 -7.93
C VAL A 161 17.48 -8.75 -7.76
N THR A 162 16.50 -9.45 -8.34
CA THR A 162 16.40 -10.91 -8.36
C THR A 162 15.99 -11.38 -9.76
N SER A 163 16.09 -12.69 -10.01
CA SER A 163 15.57 -13.26 -11.25
C SER A 163 14.03 -13.19 -11.28
N PHE A 164 13.47 -12.99 -12.47
CA PHE A 164 12.04 -13.04 -12.70
C PHE A 164 11.41 -14.31 -12.12
N ARG A 165 10.31 -14.18 -11.40
CA ARG A 165 9.56 -15.26 -10.72
C ARG A 165 10.33 -16.00 -9.63
N SER A 166 11.50 -15.55 -9.17
CA SER A 166 12.31 -16.27 -8.20
C SER A 166 12.04 -15.87 -6.75
N GLY A 167 11.42 -14.73 -6.51
CA GLY A 167 11.19 -14.21 -5.16
C GLY A 167 10.08 -13.18 -5.11
N TYR A 168 9.58 -12.94 -3.92
CA TYR A 168 8.59 -11.91 -3.61
C TYR A 168 9.28 -10.59 -3.28
N ALA A 169 8.89 -9.53 -3.98
CA ALA A 169 9.21 -8.15 -3.60
C ALA A 169 8.03 -7.24 -3.95
N TYR A 170 7.46 -6.60 -2.92
CA TYR A 170 6.24 -5.79 -3.08
C TYR A 170 6.47 -4.62 -4.05
N ASP A 171 5.64 -4.52 -5.08
CA ASP A 171 5.80 -3.62 -6.21
C ASP A 171 4.46 -2.98 -6.57
N ASN A 172 4.36 -1.65 -6.41
CA ASN A 172 3.15 -0.90 -6.70
C ASN A 172 3.00 -0.60 -8.20
N LEU A 173 4.12 -0.45 -8.93
CA LEU A 173 4.09 -0.10 -10.35
C LEU A 173 3.42 -1.19 -11.17
N MET A 174 3.59 -2.48 -10.81
CA MET A 174 2.93 -3.58 -11.50
C MET A 174 1.40 -3.48 -11.41
N TYR A 175 0.86 -2.94 -10.31
CA TYR A 175 -0.58 -2.69 -10.20
C TYR A 175 -1.05 -1.50 -11.04
N VAL A 176 -0.20 -0.50 -11.27
CA VAL A 176 -0.49 0.56 -12.26
C VAL A 176 -0.61 -0.04 -13.65
N VAL A 177 0.34 -0.90 -14.03
CA VAL A 177 0.27 -1.67 -15.31
C VAL A 177 -0.99 -2.54 -15.37
N ALA A 178 -1.35 -3.23 -14.28
CA ALA A 178 -2.57 -4.04 -14.20
C ALA A 178 -3.85 -3.21 -14.44
N GLY A 179 -3.90 -1.98 -13.93
CA GLY A 179 -4.97 -1.03 -14.20
C GLY A 179 -5.08 -0.66 -15.69
N GLU A 180 -3.97 -0.41 -16.35
CA GLU A 180 -3.93 -0.09 -17.78
C GLU A 180 -4.24 -1.34 -18.65
N VAL A 181 -3.82 -2.54 -18.23
CA VAL A 181 -4.24 -3.80 -18.86
C VAL A 181 -5.75 -3.98 -18.75
N ALA A 182 -6.34 -3.71 -17.58
CA ALA A 182 -7.78 -3.76 -17.41
C ALA A 182 -8.51 -2.77 -18.32
N ALA A 183 -8.00 -1.54 -18.43
CA ALA A 183 -8.56 -0.51 -19.31
C ALA A 183 -8.49 -0.92 -20.78
N ALA A 184 -7.35 -1.44 -21.24
CA ALA A 184 -7.15 -1.92 -22.62
C ALA A 184 -8.08 -3.08 -22.95
N ALA A 185 -8.13 -4.12 -22.11
CA ALA A 185 -8.97 -5.31 -22.32
C ALA A 185 -10.48 -4.99 -22.17
N GLY A 186 -10.83 -4.11 -21.23
CA GLY A 186 -12.21 -3.69 -20.97
C GLY A 186 -12.77 -2.67 -21.97
N GLY A 187 -11.88 -1.94 -22.69
CA GLY A 187 -12.24 -0.89 -23.65
C GLY A 187 -12.81 0.39 -23.02
N LYS A 188 -12.52 0.63 -21.73
CA LYS A 188 -12.97 1.78 -20.95
C LYS A 188 -11.91 2.16 -19.90
N PRO A 189 -11.87 3.40 -19.40
CA PRO A 189 -11.00 3.80 -18.30
C PRO A 189 -11.17 2.89 -17.08
N TYR A 190 -10.06 2.66 -16.36
CA TYR A 190 -10.03 1.80 -15.18
C TYR A 190 -11.09 2.17 -14.13
N ASP A 191 -11.23 3.45 -13.82
CA ASP A 191 -12.19 3.95 -12.84
C ASP A 191 -13.64 3.66 -13.24
N GLN A 192 -13.97 3.78 -14.52
CA GLN A 192 -15.28 3.42 -15.05
C GLN A 192 -15.53 1.91 -14.95
N LEU A 193 -14.53 1.09 -15.33
CA LEU A 193 -14.63 -0.37 -15.21
C LEU A 193 -14.78 -0.81 -13.75
N MET A 194 -14.05 -0.20 -12.83
CA MET A 194 -14.15 -0.49 -11.40
C MET A 194 -15.56 -0.21 -10.87
N ARG A 195 -16.15 0.92 -11.25
CA ARG A 195 -17.55 1.24 -10.89
C ARG A 195 -18.53 0.22 -11.46
N GLU A 196 -18.48 -0.02 -12.77
CA GLU A 196 -19.46 -0.85 -13.48
C GLU A 196 -19.36 -2.35 -13.13
N ARG A 197 -18.17 -2.85 -12.80
CA ARG A 197 -17.90 -4.28 -12.65
C ARG A 197 -17.67 -4.74 -11.23
N VAL A 198 -17.33 -3.82 -10.32
CA VAL A 198 -17.09 -4.15 -8.93
C VAL A 198 -18.08 -3.41 -8.04
N PHE A 199 -18.10 -2.08 -8.05
CA PHE A 199 -18.90 -1.34 -7.06
C PHE A 199 -20.41 -1.50 -7.28
N GLU A 200 -20.91 -1.24 -8.47
CA GLU A 200 -22.35 -1.30 -8.78
C GLU A 200 -22.95 -2.69 -8.62
N PRO A 201 -22.34 -3.79 -9.15
CA PRO A 201 -22.90 -5.14 -8.98
C PRO A 201 -22.93 -5.60 -7.54
N LEU A 202 -22.04 -5.06 -6.69
CA LEU A 202 -21.97 -5.42 -5.27
C LEU A 202 -22.78 -4.47 -4.37
N GLY A 203 -23.33 -3.37 -4.94
CA GLY A 203 -24.05 -2.36 -4.17
C GLY A 203 -23.15 -1.47 -3.30
N MET A 204 -21.88 -1.31 -3.68
CA MET A 204 -20.89 -0.46 -3.00
C MET A 204 -21.05 0.99 -3.47
N THR A 205 -22.07 1.68 -2.98
CA THR A 205 -22.55 2.94 -3.54
C THR A 205 -21.75 4.17 -3.16
N ARG A 206 -20.91 4.07 -2.11
CA ARG A 206 -20.09 5.18 -1.63
C ARG A 206 -18.67 5.15 -2.16
N CYS A 207 -18.13 3.97 -2.54
CA CYS A 207 -16.75 3.84 -3.03
C CYS A 207 -16.47 4.79 -4.18
N GLN A 208 -15.29 5.41 -4.17
CA GLN A 208 -14.81 6.37 -5.17
C GLN A 208 -13.45 5.94 -5.71
N VAL A 209 -13.24 6.18 -7.01
CA VAL A 209 -11.97 5.95 -7.71
C VAL A 209 -11.89 6.90 -8.91
N GLY A 210 -10.68 7.30 -9.31
CA GLY A 210 -10.45 8.31 -10.33
C GLY A 210 -10.69 9.73 -9.80
N ALA A 211 -10.98 10.67 -10.69
CA ALA A 211 -11.27 12.05 -10.31
C ALA A 211 -12.72 12.22 -9.85
N TRP A 212 -12.94 12.87 -8.72
CA TRP A 212 -14.27 13.14 -8.17
C TRP A 212 -14.29 14.38 -7.27
N SER A 213 -15.48 14.98 -7.11
CA SER A 213 -15.67 16.16 -6.28
C SER A 213 -15.87 15.77 -4.81
N VAL A 214 -14.91 16.09 -3.96
CA VAL A 214 -14.99 15.89 -2.50
C VAL A 214 -16.21 16.62 -1.93
N LYS A 215 -16.48 17.83 -2.41
CA LYS A 215 -17.62 18.64 -1.97
C LYS A 215 -18.98 18.02 -2.33
N GLN A 216 -19.10 17.40 -3.51
CA GLN A 216 -20.35 16.77 -3.94
C GLN A 216 -20.61 15.45 -3.22
N VAL A 217 -19.55 14.65 -3.03
CA VAL A 217 -19.66 13.36 -2.36
C VAL A 217 -19.81 13.52 -0.85
N GLY A 218 -19.06 14.44 -0.25
CA GLY A 218 -19.09 14.72 1.19
C GLY A 218 -18.67 13.55 2.07
N ASN A 219 -18.67 13.77 3.38
CA ASN A 219 -18.39 12.75 4.41
C ASN A 219 -17.09 11.97 4.15
N VAL A 220 -15.97 12.69 4.08
CA VAL A 220 -14.65 12.16 3.73
C VAL A 220 -13.68 12.36 4.89
N ALA A 221 -13.09 11.28 5.38
CA ALA A 221 -12.03 11.31 6.38
C ALA A 221 -10.75 11.90 5.79
N GLN A 222 -10.13 12.84 6.51
CA GLN A 222 -8.85 13.43 6.16
C GLN A 222 -7.72 12.68 6.86
N PRO A 223 -6.53 12.52 6.24
CA PRO A 223 -5.39 11.86 6.87
C PRO A 223 -4.84 12.68 8.02
N HIS A 224 -4.49 12.02 9.12
CA HIS A 224 -3.84 12.66 10.26
C HIS A 224 -2.47 12.05 10.50
N VAL A 225 -1.48 12.91 10.70
CA VAL A 225 -0.15 12.53 11.14
C VAL A 225 0.12 13.04 12.55
N ARG A 226 1.03 12.40 13.25
CA ARG A 226 1.42 12.78 14.60
C ARG A 226 2.51 13.85 14.56
N ARG A 227 2.20 15.05 15.10
CA ARG A 227 3.17 16.15 15.27
C ARG A 227 3.10 16.68 16.70
N ASP A 228 4.22 16.69 17.38
CA ASP A 228 4.34 17.14 18.78
C ASP A 228 3.27 16.52 19.71
N GLY A 229 3.03 15.21 19.54
CA GLY A 229 2.06 14.45 20.32
C GLY A 229 0.59 14.69 19.97
N ARG A 230 0.28 15.46 18.91
CA ARG A 230 -1.08 15.76 18.45
C ARG A 230 -1.35 15.22 17.07
N ASN A 231 -2.58 14.78 16.84
CA ASN A 231 -3.05 14.45 15.49
C ASN A 231 -3.35 15.74 14.73
N VAL A 232 -2.71 15.92 13.58
CA VAL A 232 -2.93 17.06 12.69
C VAL A 232 -3.25 16.56 11.30
N VAL A 233 -4.19 17.21 10.61
CA VAL A 233 -4.52 16.89 9.22
C VAL A 233 -3.29 17.19 8.35
N ALA A 234 -2.86 16.22 7.58
CA ALA A 234 -1.71 16.35 6.66
C ALA A 234 -2.08 15.82 5.27
N GLY A 235 -1.76 16.58 4.22
CA GLY A 235 -2.08 16.19 2.85
C GLY A 235 -3.57 15.97 2.62
N GLY A 236 -4.41 16.78 3.27
CA GLY A 236 -5.86 16.72 3.13
C GLY A 236 -6.34 16.95 1.69
N ASP A 237 -7.48 16.38 1.36
CA ASP A 237 -8.06 16.54 0.04
C ASP A 237 -8.50 17.98 -0.20
N GLY A 238 -8.21 18.48 -1.41
CA GLY A 238 -8.81 19.72 -1.91
C GLY A 238 -10.29 19.55 -2.29
N ALA A 239 -10.84 20.49 -3.04
CA ALA A 239 -12.21 20.41 -3.55
C ALA A 239 -12.41 19.22 -4.51
N LEU A 240 -11.35 18.80 -5.18
CA LEU A 240 -11.32 17.67 -6.12
C LEU A 240 -10.27 16.66 -5.67
N SER A 241 -10.65 15.40 -5.60
CA SER A 241 -9.70 14.28 -5.58
C SER A 241 -9.21 14.07 -7.02
N PRO A 242 -7.90 14.08 -7.27
CA PRO A 242 -7.37 13.92 -8.62
C PRO A 242 -7.49 12.49 -9.13
N ASP A 243 -7.29 12.32 -10.44
CA ASP A 243 -7.03 11.02 -11.05
C ASP A 243 -5.59 10.58 -10.72
N LEU A 244 -5.44 9.79 -9.67
CA LEU A 244 -4.13 9.36 -9.17
C LEU A 244 -3.48 8.34 -10.11
N THR A 245 -2.19 8.49 -10.34
CA THR A 245 -1.38 7.48 -11.06
C THR A 245 -1.43 6.13 -10.33
N SER A 246 -1.46 6.15 -9.00
CA SER A 246 -1.53 4.98 -8.12
C SER A 246 -2.91 4.35 -7.96
N MET A 247 -3.97 4.80 -8.67
CA MET A 247 -5.35 4.41 -8.36
C MET A 247 -5.59 2.90 -8.31
N ALA A 248 -4.97 2.11 -9.19
CA ALA A 248 -5.11 0.66 -9.20
C ALA A 248 -4.30 -0.04 -8.08
N ALA A 249 -3.25 0.61 -7.58
CA ALA A 249 -2.40 0.12 -6.49
C ALA A 249 -2.93 0.50 -5.10
N GLY A 250 -3.56 1.70 -4.96
CA GLY A 250 -3.90 2.22 -3.65
C GLY A 250 -4.88 3.40 -3.63
N GLY A 251 -5.45 3.82 -4.78
CA GLY A 251 -6.21 5.07 -4.89
C GLY A 251 -7.73 4.95 -4.66
N ILE A 252 -8.25 3.79 -4.28
CA ILE A 252 -9.68 3.61 -3.98
C ILE A 252 -10.00 4.18 -2.59
N ARG A 253 -11.19 4.76 -2.46
CA ARG A 253 -11.79 5.15 -1.20
C ARG A 253 -13.11 4.43 -1.01
N CYS A 254 -13.33 3.89 0.18
CA CYS A 254 -14.57 3.22 0.54
C CYS A 254 -15.02 3.59 1.94
N SER A 255 -16.31 3.43 2.19
CA SER A 255 -16.90 3.52 3.51
C SER A 255 -16.83 2.18 4.25
N LEU A 256 -17.05 2.20 5.57
CA LEU A 256 -17.18 0.97 6.35
C LEU A 256 -18.33 0.10 5.80
N ARG A 257 -19.46 0.71 5.44
CA ARG A 257 -20.63 0.02 4.86
C ARG A 257 -20.26 -0.73 3.59
N ASP A 258 -19.56 -0.08 2.66
CA ASP A 258 -19.17 -0.69 1.39
C ASP A 258 -18.11 -1.77 1.58
N MET A 259 -17.13 -1.56 2.46
CA MET A 259 -16.12 -2.58 2.77
C MET A 259 -16.74 -3.78 3.48
N THR A 260 -17.75 -3.58 4.31
CA THR A 260 -18.53 -4.65 4.90
C THR A 260 -19.30 -5.45 3.84
N ARG A 261 -19.89 -4.75 2.86
CA ARG A 261 -20.57 -5.40 1.73
C ARG A 261 -19.59 -6.19 0.86
N TRP A 262 -18.41 -5.65 0.57
CA TRP A 262 -17.31 -6.34 -0.10
C TRP A 262 -16.96 -7.65 0.63
N MET A 263 -16.75 -7.57 1.93
CA MET A 263 -16.43 -8.70 2.79
C MET A 263 -17.53 -9.78 2.78
N GLN A 264 -18.80 -9.38 2.92
CA GLN A 264 -19.95 -10.29 2.88
C GLN A 264 -20.01 -11.09 1.58
N VAL A 265 -19.88 -10.43 0.41
CA VAL A 265 -19.94 -11.11 -0.90
C VAL A 265 -18.74 -12.03 -1.13
N LEU A 266 -17.57 -11.69 -0.59
CA LEU A 266 -16.40 -12.56 -0.66
C LEU A 266 -16.60 -13.84 0.17
N LEU A 267 -17.21 -13.73 1.36
CA LEU A 267 -17.48 -14.85 2.26
C LEU A 267 -18.69 -15.67 1.85
N ASP A 268 -19.70 -15.02 1.27
CA ASP A 268 -20.92 -15.66 0.77
C ASP A 268 -21.23 -15.24 -0.67
N PRO A 269 -20.75 -16.01 -1.66
CA PRO A 269 -21.01 -15.75 -3.06
C PRO A 269 -22.50 -15.70 -3.45
N SER A 270 -23.38 -16.29 -2.66
CA SER A 270 -24.83 -16.30 -2.95
C SER A 270 -25.46 -14.90 -2.89
N LEU A 271 -24.79 -13.95 -2.22
CA LEU A 271 -25.22 -12.55 -2.12
C LEU A 271 -25.04 -11.75 -3.42
N ALA A 272 -24.22 -12.25 -4.36
CA ALA A 272 -24.01 -11.71 -5.70
C ALA A 272 -23.63 -12.84 -6.68
N PRO A 273 -24.56 -13.77 -6.98
CA PRO A 273 -24.24 -15.02 -7.68
C PRO A 273 -23.80 -14.80 -9.15
N ALA A 274 -24.21 -13.69 -9.76
CA ALA A 274 -23.87 -13.35 -11.13
C ALA A 274 -22.60 -12.52 -11.27
N TRP A 275 -21.96 -12.14 -10.16
CA TRP A 275 -20.82 -11.21 -10.21
C TRP A 275 -19.52 -11.89 -10.65
N LEU A 276 -19.16 -13.02 -10.02
CA LEU A 276 -17.90 -13.72 -10.30
C LEU A 276 -18.05 -15.22 -10.04
N GLY A 277 -17.68 -16.06 -11.00
CA GLY A 277 -17.77 -17.51 -10.92
C GLY A 277 -16.81 -18.13 -9.92
N ALA A 278 -17.09 -19.39 -9.55
CA ALA A 278 -16.32 -20.10 -8.54
C ALA A 278 -14.84 -20.30 -8.91
N GLU A 279 -14.54 -20.45 -10.20
CA GLU A 279 -13.16 -20.61 -10.70
C GLU A 279 -12.34 -19.36 -10.44
N GLN A 280 -12.84 -18.19 -10.83
CA GLN A 280 -12.12 -16.94 -10.65
C GLN A 280 -12.00 -16.56 -9.17
N ARG A 281 -13.02 -16.86 -8.35
CA ARG A 281 -12.92 -16.68 -6.88
C ARG A 281 -11.81 -17.54 -6.27
N ARG A 282 -11.66 -18.80 -6.67
CA ARG A 282 -10.55 -19.67 -6.25
C ARG A 282 -9.21 -19.10 -6.71
N MET A 283 -9.13 -18.61 -7.96
CA MET A 283 -7.92 -18.05 -8.52
C MET A 283 -7.40 -16.85 -7.72
N LEU A 284 -8.29 -15.96 -7.27
CA LEU A 284 -7.91 -14.80 -6.44
C LEU A 284 -7.17 -15.22 -5.15
N TRP A 285 -7.58 -16.32 -4.52
CA TRP A 285 -7.06 -16.76 -3.22
C TRP A 285 -6.13 -17.98 -3.30
N THR A 286 -5.83 -18.45 -4.49
CA THR A 286 -4.76 -19.45 -4.69
C THR A 286 -3.43 -18.82 -4.34
N LEU A 287 -2.60 -19.53 -3.58
CA LEU A 287 -1.23 -19.09 -3.29
C LEU A 287 -0.40 -19.24 -4.57
N HIS A 288 -0.05 -18.12 -5.18
CA HIS A 288 0.75 -18.07 -6.41
C HIS A 288 2.22 -17.82 -6.13
N MET A 289 2.54 -16.99 -5.12
CA MET A 289 3.91 -16.63 -4.77
C MET A 289 4.16 -16.95 -3.30
N PRO A 290 5.01 -17.94 -2.97
CA PRO A 290 5.41 -18.22 -1.61
C PRO A 290 6.17 -17.04 -0.99
N MET A 291 5.91 -16.78 0.29
CA MET A 291 6.60 -15.77 1.08
C MET A 291 7.24 -16.43 2.31
N PRO A 292 8.36 -15.89 2.80
CA PRO A 292 8.93 -16.36 4.07
C PRO A 292 7.94 -16.17 5.22
N LEU A 293 7.85 -17.16 6.11
CA LEU A 293 7.15 -17.00 7.38
C LEU A 293 7.96 -16.09 8.29
N GLY A 294 7.39 -14.97 8.69
CA GLY A 294 7.94 -14.09 9.72
C GLY A 294 7.68 -14.63 11.14
N GLU A 295 8.28 -13.99 12.15
CA GLU A 295 8.06 -14.35 13.56
C GLU A 295 6.59 -14.24 13.94
N ARG A 296 5.92 -13.13 13.62
CA ARG A 296 4.49 -12.93 13.93
C ARG A 296 3.60 -14.00 13.33
N GLN A 297 3.85 -14.44 12.08
CA GLN A 297 3.08 -15.52 11.47
C GLN A 297 3.29 -16.84 12.20
N ARG A 298 4.51 -17.12 12.70
CA ARG A 298 4.77 -18.33 13.49
C ARG A 298 4.16 -18.23 14.89
N ASP A 299 4.44 -17.14 15.59
CA ASP A 299 4.22 -17.06 17.04
C ASP A 299 2.78 -16.61 17.37
N TRP A 300 2.22 -15.69 16.58
CA TRP A 300 0.86 -15.18 16.79
C TRP A 300 -0.20 -15.98 16.03
N ASP A 301 0.07 -16.30 14.75
CA ASP A 301 -0.89 -16.99 13.90
C ASP A 301 -0.76 -18.51 13.96
N ASN A 302 0.34 -19.06 14.53
CA ASN A 302 0.68 -20.49 14.46
C ASN A 302 0.64 -21.00 13.00
N ALA A 303 1.06 -20.14 12.05
CA ALA A 303 0.95 -20.39 10.64
C ALA A 303 2.01 -21.38 10.15
N ARG A 304 1.63 -22.23 9.19
CA ARG A 304 2.48 -23.22 8.53
C ARG A 304 2.91 -22.80 7.13
N PHE A 305 2.15 -21.90 6.50
CA PHE A 305 2.47 -21.34 5.20
C PHE A 305 2.10 -19.86 5.14
N TYR A 306 2.77 -19.14 4.24
CA TYR A 306 2.48 -17.75 3.95
C TYR A 306 2.84 -17.47 2.49
N GLY A 307 1.99 -16.75 1.79
CA GLY A 307 2.23 -16.37 0.40
C GLY A 307 1.26 -15.31 -0.10
N TYR A 308 1.35 -15.05 -1.40
CA TYR A 308 0.55 -14.05 -2.08
C TYR A 308 -0.29 -14.69 -3.18
N GLY A 309 -1.58 -14.37 -3.20
CA GLY A 309 -2.51 -14.66 -4.26
C GLY A 309 -2.65 -13.47 -5.20
N LEU A 310 -3.75 -13.35 -5.94
CA LEU A 310 -4.01 -12.21 -6.81
C LEU A 310 -4.56 -11.03 -5.97
N GLY A 311 -3.66 -10.19 -5.47
CA GLY A 311 -4.01 -9.04 -4.64
C GLY A 311 -4.33 -9.36 -3.17
N TRP A 312 -3.97 -10.54 -2.70
CA TRP A 312 -4.25 -11.02 -1.34
C TRP A 312 -3.04 -11.72 -0.72
N ARG A 313 -2.82 -11.54 0.56
CA ARG A 313 -1.96 -12.42 1.36
C ARG A 313 -2.77 -13.63 1.78
N VAL A 314 -2.19 -14.82 1.64
CA VAL A 314 -2.82 -16.10 1.93
C VAL A 314 -1.96 -16.88 2.92
N SER A 315 -2.55 -17.32 4.01
CA SER A 315 -1.88 -18.09 5.07
C SER A 315 -2.88 -18.98 5.79
N ASP A 316 -2.43 -19.69 6.79
CA ASP A 316 -3.31 -20.22 7.84
C ASP A 316 -3.11 -19.43 9.16
N MET A 317 -4.08 -19.54 10.04
CA MET A 317 -4.05 -19.02 11.41
C MET A 317 -4.74 -20.04 12.31
N ASP A 318 -3.96 -20.66 13.21
CA ASP A 318 -4.43 -21.76 14.09
C ASP A 318 -5.12 -22.89 13.32
N GLY A 319 -4.68 -23.17 12.09
CA GLY A 319 -5.26 -24.17 11.19
C GLY A 319 -6.44 -23.68 10.35
N HIS A 320 -6.92 -22.45 10.52
CA HIS A 320 -7.95 -21.83 9.68
C HIS A 320 -7.34 -21.12 8.48
N TRP A 321 -7.98 -21.18 7.34
CA TRP A 321 -7.56 -20.47 6.14
C TRP A 321 -7.75 -18.96 6.33
N LYS A 322 -6.69 -18.19 6.20
CA LYS A 322 -6.67 -16.73 6.33
C LYS A 322 -6.34 -16.07 5.00
N VAL A 323 -7.22 -15.18 4.54
CA VAL A 323 -7.04 -14.34 3.37
C VAL A 323 -7.12 -12.89 3.82
N ALA A 324 -6.07 -12.10 3.62
CA ALA A 324 -6.00 -10.76 4.21
C ALA A 324 -5.24 -9.78 3.33
N HIS A 325 -5.49 -8.49 3.52
CA HIS A 325 -4.62 -7.43 3.05
C HIS A 325 -4.66 -6.22 3.99
N THR A 326 -3.56 -5.50 4.06
CA THR A 326 -3.46 -4.22 4.77
C THR A 326 -3.31 -3.08 3.78
N GLY A 327 -3.73 -1.89 4.16
CA GLY A 327 -3.50 -0.68 3.41
C GLY A 327 -2.82 0.36 4.28
N THR A 328 -1.79 1.01 3.75
CA THR A 328 -1.04 2.06 4.43
C THR A 328 -0.78 3.19 3.44
N LEU A 329 -1.20 4.39 3.81
CA LEU A 329 -0.78 5.66 3.23
C LEU A 329 -0.53 6.60 4.41
N SER A 330 0.25 7.68 4.21
CA SER A 330 0.49 8.64 5.29
C SER A 330 -0.84 9.11 5.91
N GLY A 331 -0.99 8.85 7.20
CA GLY A 331 -2.20 9.21 7.97
C GLY A 331 -3.48 8.44 7.65
N MET A 332 -3.41 7.34 6.87
CA MET A 332 -4.56 6.50 6.52
C MET A 332 -4.18 5.01 6.54
N TYR A 333 -4.82 4.25 7.40
CA TYR A 333 -4.57 2.83 7.58
C TYR A 333 -5.85 2.02 7.40
N SER A 334 -5.75 0.89 6.74
CA SER A 334 -6.85 -0.05 6.60
C SER A 334 -6.37 -1.49 6.77
N SER A 335 -7.26 -2.37 7.17
CA SER A 335 -7.02 -3.82 7.20
C SER A 335 -8.30 -4.56 6.90
N LEU A 336 -8.18 -5.64 6.15
CA LEU A 336 -9.24 -6.60 5.90
C LEU A 336 -8.67 -8.00 6.07
N ALA A 337 -9.34 -8.84 6.86
CA ALA A 337 -9.00 -10.24 7.03
C ALA A 337 -10.26 -11.11 6.98
N LEU A 338 -10.16 -12.23 6.29
CA LEU A 338 -11.21 -13.22 6.10
C LEU A 338 -10.71 -14.58 6.60
N LEU A 339 -11.61 -15.34 7.22
CA LEU A 339 -11.47 -16.77 7.51
C LEU A 339 -12.59 -17.49 6.73
N PRO A 340 -12.36 -17.84 5.45
CA PRO A 340 -13.42 -18.32 4.56
C PRO A 340 -14.07 -19.62 5.04
N ASP A 341 -13.31 -20.52 5.66
CA ASP A 341 -13.79 -21.80 6.25
C ASP A 341 -14.70 -21.58 7.48
N ARG A 342 -14.64 -20.38 8.07
CA ARG A 342 -15.50 -19.97 9.20
C ARG A 342 -16.57 -18.96 8.78
N LYS A 343 -16.61 -18.55 7.50
CA LYS A 343 -17.45 -17.45 6.99
C LYS A 343 -17.34 -16.20 7.85
N PHE A 344 -16.15 -15.94 8.35
CA PHE A 344 -15.84 -14.85 9.27
C PHE A 344 -14.94 -13.83 8.60
N GLY A 345 -15.13 -12.55 8.92
CA GLY A 345 -14.27 -11.48 8.41
C GLY A 345 -14.30 -10.23 9.28
N VAL A 346 -13.20 -9.50 9.24
CA VAL A 346 -13.01 -8.22 9.95
C VAL A 346 -12.49 -7.19 8.97
N VAL A 347 -13.07 -5.99 9.00
CA VAL A 347 -12.55 -4.80 8.32
C VAL A 347 -12.35 -3.67 9.29
N MET A 348 -11.26 -2.93 9.11
CA MET A 348 -10.88 -1.78 9.94
C MET A 348 -10.34 -0.65 9.06
N LEU A 349 -10.79 0.57 9.31
CA LEU A 349 -10.42 1.81 8.61
C LEU A 349 -10.05 2.87 9.66
N ILE A 350 -8.86 3.47 9.54
CA ILE A 350 -8.33 4.46 10.50
C ILE A 350 -7.79 5.66 9.71
N ASN A 351 -8.13 6.87 10.13
CA ASN A 351 -7.61 8.09 9.51
C ASN A 351 -6.47 8.73 10.31
N GLY A 352 -5.55 7.92 10.80
CA GLY A 352 -4.38 8.33 11.56
C GLY A 352 -3.18 7.40 11.34
N GLU A 353 -2.01 7.80 11.80
CA GLU A 353 -0.84 6.93 11.91
C GLU A 353 -1.11 5.89 13.01
N ALA A 354 -1.34 4.64 12.62
CA ALA A 354 -1.90 3.64 13.51
C ALA A 354 -1.49 2.19 13.14
N GLU A 355 -0.23 1.98 12.79
CA GLU A 355 0.23 0.65 12.38
C GLU A 355 0.08 -0.38 13.49
N ASP A 356 0.49 -0.03 14.71
CA ASP A 356 0.41 -0.91 15.86
C ASP A 356 -1.04 -1.14 16.29
N ALA A 357 -1.83 -0.07 16.37
CA ALA A 357 -3.26 -0.16 16.67
C ALA A 357 -3.99 -1.10 15.71
N ARG A 358 -3.79 -0.90 14.40
CA ARG A 358 -4.34 -1.76 13.34
C ARG A 358 -3.94 -3.21 13.52
N THR A 359 -2.65 -3.46 13.79
CA THR A 359 -2.09 -4.81 13.91
C THR A 359 -2.60 -5.49 15.16
N ALA A 360 -2.55 -4.83 16.31
CA ALA A 360 -2.96 -5.39 17.60
C ALA A 360 -4.47 -5.67 17.66
N LEU A 361 -5.32 -4.73 17.19
CA LEU A 361 -6.77 -4.91 17.15
C LEU A 361 -7.16 -6.05 16.20
N MET A 362 -6.55 -6.13 15.01
CA MET A 362 -6.82 -7.21 14.07
C MET A 362 -6.45 -8.56 14.68
N GLN A 363 -5.26 -8.65 15.29
CA GLN A 363 -4.77 -9.87 15.91
C GLN A 363 -5.64 -10.32 17.09
N SER A 364 -5.94 -9.41 18.04
CA SER A 364 -6.83 -9.70 19.17
C SER A 364 -8.21 -10.17 18.70
N THR A 365 -8.77 -9.51 17.68
CA THR A 365 -10.08 -9.88 17.14
C THR A 365 -10.06 -11.26 16.51
N LEU A 366 -9.11 -11.55 15.60
CA LEU A 366 -9.04 -12.85 14.93
C LEU A 366 -8.83 -14.01 15.91
N LYS A 367 -7.94 -13.83 16.90
CA LYS A 367 -7.66 -14.85 17.92
C LYS A 367 -8.88 -15.27 18.73
N GLN A 368 -9.83 -14.38 18.95
CA GLN A 368 -11.09 -14.73 19.63
C GLN A 368 -11.90 -15.81 18.88
N PHE A 369 -11.65 -15.96 17.55
CA PHE A 369 -12.35 -16.93 16.69
C PHE A 369 -11.51 -18.13 16.30
N THR A 370 -10.19 -17.98 16.22
CA THR A 370 -9.29 -19.06 15.79
C THR A 370 -8.78 -19.89 16.96
N ALA A 371 -8.52 -19.28 18.10
CA ALA A 371 -8.03 -19.93 19.32
C ALA A 371 -8.47 -19.11 20.56
N PRO A 372 -9.75 -19.13 20.94
CA PRO A 372 -10.30 -18.28 22.00
C PRO A 372 -9.66 -18.50 23.37
N GLU A 373 -9.20 -19.71 23.66
CA GLU A 373 -8.49 -20.06 24.90
C GLU A 373 -7.09 -19.44 24.99
N ASP A 374 -6.47 -19.15 23.82
CA ASP A 374 -5.14 -18.52 23.70
C ASP A 374 -5.23 -17.02 23.39
N ALA A 375 -6.45 -16.49 23.21
CA ALA A 375 -6.68 -15.11 22.80
C ALA A 375 -6.24 -14.11 23.89
N GLN A 376 -5.13 -13.44 23.65
CA GLN A 376 -4.60 -12.39 24.53
C GLN A 376 -5.40 -11.09 24.40
N HIS A 377 -5.35 -10.25 25.44
CA HIS A 377 -5.86 -8.88 25.40
C HIS A 377 -5.03 -8.03 24.42
N VAL A 378 -5.64 -7.06 23.77
CA VAL A 378 -4.98 -6.19 22.78
C VAL A 378 -3.69 -5.54 23.29
N GLY A 379 -3.64 -5.20 24.57
CA GLY A 379 -2.45 -4.64 25.24
C GLY A 379 -1.23 -5.56 25.21
N TYR A 380 -1.42 -6.89 25.18
CA TYR A 380 -0.32 -7.84 24.99
C TYR A 380 0.35 -7.62 23.62
N TYR A 381 -0.43 -7.56 22.55
CA TYR A 381 0.08 -7.35 21.19
C TYR A 381 0.75 -5.99 21.01
N LEU A 382 0.21 -4.93 21.64
CA LEU A 382 0.86 -3.61 21.63
C LEU A 382 2.21 -3.63 22.37
N ALA A 383 2.31 -4.37 23.48
CA ALA A 383 3.57 -4.51 24.21
C ALA A 383 4.63 -5.29 23.41
N GLU A 384 4.23 -6.37 22.73
CA GLU A 384 5.12 -7.12 21.84
C GLU A 384 5.63 -6.25 20.67
N LEU A 385 4.74 -5.49 20.03
CA LEU A 385 5.10 -4.54 18.96
C LEU A 385 6.08 -3.46 19.45
N ALA A 386 5.87 -2.95 20.67
CA ALA A 386 6.77 -1.99 21.29
C ALA A 386 8.14 -2.62 21.60
N ALA A 387 8.17 -3.88 22.07
CA ALA A 387 9.40 -4.63 22.32
C ALA A 387 10.19 -4.88 21.02
N GLU A 388 9.52 -5.30 19.94
CA GLU A 388 10.15 -5.48 18.63
C GLU A 388 10.77 -4.15 18.12
N ARG A 389 10.08 -3.02 18.26
CA ARG A 389 10.63 -1.71 17.91
C ARG A 389 11.84 -1.35 18.75
N ALA A 390 11.80 -1.63 20.06
CA ALA A 390 12.94 -1.37 20.94
C ALA A 390 14.17 -2.22 20.56
N VAL A 391 13.97 -3.49 20.21
CA VAL A 391 15.04 -4.36 19.72
C VAL A 391 15.62 -3.84 18.41
N ARG A 392 14.78 -3.50 17.43
CA ARG A 392 15.23 -2.89 16.16
C ARG A 392 16.01 -1.60 16.40
N ALA A 393 15.51 -0.72 17.25
CA ALA A 393 16.19 0.53 17.59
C ALA A 393 17.54 0.30 18.32
N ALA A 394 17.69 -0.80 19.05
CA ALA A 394 18.94 -1.16 19.75
C ALA A 394 19.96 -1.84 18.83
N THR A 395 19.49 -2.67 17.88
CA THR A 395 20.33 -3.53 17.02
C THR A 395 20.50 -2.98 15.60
N GLY A 396 19.57 -2.15 15.12
CA GLY A 396 19.60 -1.56 13.80
C GLY A 396 20.70 -0.50 13.64
N SER A 397 21.12 -0.27 12.40
CA SER A 397 22.00 0.85 12.06
C SER A 397 21.25 2.14 12.31
N ARG A 398 21.65 2.91 13.33
CA ARG A 398 21.01 4.19 13.63
C ARG A 398 21.33 5.20 12.55
N ALA A 399 20.30 5.83 12.00
CA ALA A 399 20.47 7.02 11.20
C ALA A 399 21.30 8.06 11.98
N PRO A 400 22.38 8.63 11.41
CA PRO A 400 23.13 9.68 12.09
C PRO A 400 22.23 10.90 12.31
N SER A 401 22.41 11.59 13.45
CA SER A 401 21.69 12.83 13.70
C SER A 401 22.09 13.89 12.68
N THR A 402 21.14 14.41 11.91
CA THR A 402 21.36 15.45 10.89
C THR A 402 21.20 16.87 11.44
N ARG A 403 20.96 17.04 12.75
CA ARG A 403 20.74 18.36 13.37
C ARG A 403 21.92 19.30 13.23
N ALA A 404 23.16 18.79 13.21
CA ALA A 404 24.39 19.57 13.08
C ALA A 404 24.77 19.89 11.62
N ALA A 405 24.00 19.46 10.64
CA ALA A 405 24.27 19.71 9.24
C ALA A 405 24.17 21.22 8.94
N GLN A 406 25.11 21.73 8.13
CA GLN A 406 25.20 23.14 7.74
C GLN A 406 24.77 23.29 6.28
N PRO A 407 24.07 24.37 5.90
CA PRO A 407 23.78 24.67 4.51
C PRO A 407 25.05 24.71 3.64
N ALA A 408 25.00 24.06 2.47
CA ALA A 408 26.06 24.14 1.48
C ALA A 408 26.11 25.55 0.89
N ALA A 409 27.32 26.08 0.72
CA ALA A 409 27.54 27.35 0.01
C ALA A 409 27.21 27.22 -1.48
N ALA A 410 26.81 28.31 -2.12
CA ALA A 410 26.50 28.31 -3.55
C ALA A 410 27.70 27.89 -4.42
N THR A 411 28.93 28.03 -3.90
CA THR A 411 30.18 27.63 -4.56
C THR A 411 30.54 26.14 -4.34
N ASP A 412 29.89 25.50 -3.37
CA ASP A 412 30.13 24.08 -3.11
C ASP A 412 29.62 23.24 -4.29
N LEU A 413 30.21 22.10 -4.50
CA LEU A 413 29.85 21.20 -5.60
C LEU A 413 29.83 21.88 -6.99
N ALA A 414 30.64 22.93 -7.22
CA ALA A 414 30.61 23.77 -8.44
C ALA A 414 30.70 22.94 -9.74
N GLN A 415 31.51 21.87 -9.75
CA GLN A 415 31.69 21.01 -10.92
C GLN A 415 30.48 20.08 -11.19
N TRP A 416 29.60 19.88 -10.18
CA TRP A 416 28.36 19.07 -10.30
C TRP A 416 27.12 19.96 -10.44
N GLN A 417 27.22 21.26 -10.39
CA GLN A 417 26.06 22.13 -10.59
C GLN A 417 25.57 22.04 -12.05
N GLY A 418 24.27 21.92 -12.22
CA GLY A 418 23.66 21.81 -13.55
C GLY A 418 22.29 21.16 -13.58
N ARG A 419 21.88 20.90 -14.82
CA ARG A 419 20.67 20.10 -15.12
C ARG A 419 21.08 18.64 -15.25
N TYR A 420 20.18 17.77 -14.83
CA TYR A 420 20.35 16.32 -14.79
C TYR A 420 19.17 15.61 -15.39
N LEU A 421 19.38 14.37 -15.79
CA LEU A 421 18.33 13.45 -16.23
C LEU A 421 18.56 12.09 -15.55
N ASP A 422 17.53 11.61 -14.85
CA ASP A 422 17.42 10.22 -14.46
C ASP A 422 16.52 9.49 -15.48
N PRO A 423 16.83 8.25 -15.89
CA PRO A 423 16.13 7.57 -16.97
C PRO A 423 14.63 7.32 -16.70
N TRP A 424 14.22 7.16 -15.43
CA TRP A 424 12.84 6.87 -15.06
C TRP A 424 12.17 8.00 -14.26
N LEU A 425 12.90 8.69 -13.38
CA LEU A 425 12.36 9.82 -12.61
C LEU A 425 12.33 11.11 -13.43
N GLY A 426 13.17 11.22 -14.46
CA GLY A 426 13.18 12.34 -15.37
C GLY A 426 14.10 13.50 -14.98
N PRO A 427 13.80 14.74 -15.43
CA PRO A 427 14.67 15.91 -15.24
C PRO A 427 14.77 16.36 -13.78
N ALA A 428 16.00 16.71 -13.38
CA ALA A 428 16.32 17.28 -12.08
C ALA A 428 17.36 18.41 -12.23
N SER A 429 17.62 19.13 -11.16
CA SER A 429 18.69 20.13 -11.12
C SER A 429 19.38 20.20 -9.76
N LEU A 430 20.68 20.51 -9.79
CA LEU A 430 21.48 20.88 -8.64
C LEU A 430 22.04 22.28 -8.93
N CYS A 431 21.40 23.33 -8.40
CA CYS A 431 21.72 24.69 -8.81
C CYS A 431 21.83 25.66 -7.62
N PRO A 432 22.69 26.69 -7.73
CA PRO A 432 22.82 27.73 -6.71
C PRO A 432 21.57 28.62 -6.70
N THR A 433 21.19 29.07 -5.51
CA THR A 433 20.14 30.05 -5.25
C THR A 433 20.68 31.13 -4.30
N ALA A 434 19.90 32.18 -4.04
CA ALA A 434 20.22 33.18 -3.04
C ALA A 434 20.43 32.58 -1.62
N ASN A 435 19.83 31.43 -1.34
CA ASN A 435 19.86 30.78 -0.03
C ASN A 435 20.77 29.54 0.02
N GLY A 436 21.71 29.37 -0.90
CA GLY A 436 22.62 28.23 -0.97
C GLY A 436 22.31 27.29 -2.14
N LEU A 437 22.74 26.05 -2.05
CA LEU A 437 22.62 25.07 -3.11
C LEU A 437 21.30 24.27 -2.96
N ARG A 438 20.57 24.14 -4.07
CA ARG A 438 19.28 23.46 -4.13
C ARG A 438 19.30 22.26 -5.08
N PHE A 439 18.66 21.17 -4.66
CA PHE A 439 18.31 20.05 -5.52
C PHE A 439 16.79 20.03 -5.76
N SER A 440 16.36 19.74 -6.97
CA SER A 440 14.93 19.64 -7.31
C SER A 440 14.68 18.65 -8.44
N VAL A 441 13.55 17.94 -8.37
CA VAL A 441 13.03 17.07 -9.42
C VAL A 441 11.85 17.77 -10.10
N ASP A 442 11.88 17.89 -11.42
CA ASP A 442 10.90 18.72 -12.15
C ASP A 442 9.46 18.21 -12.04
N LYS A 443 9.25 16.87 -12.10
CA LYS A 443 7.92 16.25 -12.02
C LYS A 443 7.41 16.05 -10.59
N SER A 444 8.25 16.21 -9.56
CA SER A 444 7.87 16.02 -8.16
C SER A 444 8.20 17.24 -7.31
N PRO A 445 7.27 18.20 -7.16
CA PRO A 445 7.51 19.41 -6.36
C PRO A 445 7.85 19.13 -4.89
N ALA A 446 7.44 18.00 -4.35
CA ALA A 446 7.80 17.58 -2.99
C ALA A 446 9.26 17.11 -2.89
N LEU A 447 9.90 16.71 -4.01
CA LEU A 447 11.31 16.36 -4.07
C LEU A 447 12.18 17.61 -4.36
N GLN A 448 12.02 18.63 -3.52
CA GLN A 448 12.85 19.83 -3.48
C GLN A 448 13.59 19.88 -2.14
N ALA A 449 14.89 20.11 -2.17
CA ALA A 449 15.73 20.05 -1.00
C ALA A 449 16.80 21.16 -0.97
N THR A 450 17.12 21.60 0.24
CA THR A 450 18.37 22.33 0.49
C THR A 450 19.50 21.31 0.65
N VAL A 451 20.60 21.53 -0.06
CA VAL A 451 21.81 20.74 0.12
C VAL A 451 22.51 21.19 1.39
N GLN A 452 22.89 20.23 2.22
CA GLN A 452 23.62 20.49 3.46
C GLN A 452 24.87 19.61 3.54
N GLN A 453 25.82 19.99 4.38
CA GLN A 453 27.01 19.21 4.67
C GLN A 453 27.00 18.72 6.11
N LEU A 454 27.32 17.46 6.30
CA LEU A 454 27.50 16.83 7.59
C LEU A 454 28.74 15.93 7.55
N GLN A 455 29.76 16.23 8.35
CA GLN A 455 30.97 15.41 8.48
C GLN A 455 31.63 15.06 7.13
N GLY A 456 31.69 16.04 6.23
CA GLY A 456 32.29 15.87 4.89
C GLY A 456 31.42 15.18 3.85
N ARG A 457 30.19 14.81 4.19
CA ARG A 457 29.20 14.24 3.27
C ARG A 457 28.11 15.25 2.94
N TRP A 458 27.51 15.14 1.76
CA TRP A 458 26.39 15.96 1.32
C TRP A 458 25.08 15.23 1.61
N LEU A 459 24.06 15.97 2.06
CA LEU A 459 22.72 15.47 2.29
C LEU A 459 21.66 16.40 1.72
N LEU A 460 20.54 15.85 1.34
CA LEU A 460 19.32 16.54 0.93
C LEU A 460 18.38 16.64 2.11
N ARG A 461 18.11 17.87 2.54
CA ARG A 461 17.03 18.18 3.47
C ARG A 461 15.83 18.62 2.66
N TRP A 462 14.84 17.74 2.55
CA TRP A 462 13.61 18.03 1.83
C TRP A 462 12.81 19.13 2.52
N ASP A 463 12.14 19.98 1.72
CA ASP A 463 11.40 21.12 2.27
C ASP A 463 10.10 20.71 2.95
N THR A 464 9.43 19.68 2.45
CA THR A 464 8.08 19.28 2.84
C THR A 464 7.97 17.86 3.35
N LEU A 465 8.97 17.01 3.11
CA LEU A 465 8.95 15.62 3.56
C LEU A 465 9.37 15.53 5.03
N GLU A 466 9.01 14.40 5.63
CA GLU A 466 9.40 14.10 7.00
C GLU A 466 10.93 13.97 7.17
N PRO A 467 11.46 14.21 8.37
CA PRO A 467 12.90 14.14 8.61
C PRO A 467 13.54 12.77 8.34
N SER A 468 12.79 11.68 8.46
CA SER A 468 13.23 10.31 8.11
C SER A 468 13.51 10.13 6.62
N ALA A 469 12.85 10.90 5.76
CA ALA A 469 13.02 10.83 4.31
C ALA A 469 14.29 11.48 3.77
N GLN A 470 15.19 12.00 4.61
CA GLN A 470 16.44 12.60 4.16
C GLN A 470 17.34 11.61 3.43
N ALA A 471 18.08 12.11 2.43
CA ALA A 471 18.97 11.29 1.61
C ALA A 471 20.40 11.86 1.57
N TRP A 472 21.40 10.96 1.51
CA TRP A 472 22.74 11.33 1.10
C TRP A 472 22.74 11.66 -0.39
N LEU A 473 23.42 12.76 -0.75
CA LEU A 473 23.74 13.12 -2.13
C LEU A 473 25.18 12.70 -2.38
N ASN A 474 25.39 11.79 -3.33
CA ASN A 474 26.71 11.25 -3.66
C ASN A 474 27.08 11.67 -5.11
N PRO A 475 27.92 12.73 -5.26
CA PRO A 475 28.45 13.12 -6.56
C PRO A 475 29.46 12.08 -7.07
N GLY A 476 29.41 11.74 -8.36
CA GLY A 476 30.38 10.83 -8.99
C GLY A 476 31.80 11.42 -9.00
N ALA A 477 32.83 10.57 -8.84
CA ALA A 477 34.21 11.02 -8.73
C ALA A 477 34.75 11.59 -10.05
N ASP A 478 34.53 10.89 -11.15
CA ASP A 478 35.15 11.20 -12.46
C ASP A 478 34.12 11.66 -13.52
N THR A 479 32.84 11.56 -13.24
CA THR A 479 31.75 11.93 -14.15
C THR A 479 30.73 12.79 -13.40
N PRO A 480 30.12 13.78 -14.08
CA PRO A 480 29.08 14.60 -13.46
C PRO A 480 27.77 13.84 -13.30
N THR A 481 27.78 12.85 -12.42
CA THR A 481 26.61 12.04 -12.01
C THR A 481 26.26 12.33 -10.55
N LEU A 482 25.01 12.10 -10.19
CA LEU A 482 24.52 12.15 -8.81
C LEU A 482 23.76 10.87 -8.49
N GLU A 483 24.02 10.31 -7.32
CA GLU A 483 23.27 9.21 -6.75
C GLU A 483 22.69 9.62 -5.40
N LEU A 484 21.54 9.05 -5.05
CA LEU A 484 20.91 9.26 -3.76
C LEU A 484 20.94 7.96 -2.95
N ARG A 485 21.02 8.09 -1.63
CA ARG A 485 20.90 6.96 -0.70
C ARG A 485 20.16 7.43 0.55
N ALA A 486 19.22 6.63 1.03
CA ALA A 486 18.54 6.91 2.29
C ALA A 486 19.56 7.10 3.43
N ILE A 487 19.30 8.06 4.34
CA ILE A 487 20.08 8.24 5.58
C ILE A 487 19.57 7.27 6.64
N ASP A 488 18.25 7.13 6.73
CA ASP A 488 17.61 6.20 7.64
C ASP A 488 17.42 4.85 6.92
N PRO A 489 18.00 3.75 7.41
CA PRO A 489 17.81 2.43 6.82
C PRO A 489 16.38 1.90 7.00
N GLU A 490 15.60 2.44 7.96
CA GLU A 490 14.21 2.07 8.24
C GLU A 490 13.19 3.01 7.53
N ILE A 491 13.65 3.80 6.56
CA ILE A 491 12.78 4.67 5.75
C ILE A 491 11.69 3.84 5.06
N ASP A 492 10.52 4.45 4.85
CA ASP A 492 9.46 3.83 4.05
C ASP A 492 10.03 3.40 2.68
N PHE A 493 9.76 2.16 2.31
CA PHE A 493 10.32 1.54 1.11
C PHE A 493 9.95 2.26 -0.19
N SER A 494 8.90 3.07 -0.19
CA SER A 494 8.49 3.87 -1.35
C SER A 494 9.45 5.04 -1.65
N TYR A 495 10.38 5.37 -0.74
CA TYR A 495 11.49 6.28 -1.03
C TYR A 495 12.64 5.52 -1.73
N ASP A 496 12.41 5.10 -2.95
CA ASP A 496 13.34 4.31 -3.78
C ASP A 496 14.52 5.17 -4.30
N PHE A 497 15.32 5.73 -3.38
CA PHE A 497 16.47 6.55 -3.74
C PHE A 497 17.62 5.74 -4.35
N GLN A 498 17.75 4.46 -4.03
CA GLN A 498 18.85 3.59 -4.45
C GLN A 498 18.85 3.30 -5.96
N ASP A 499 17.71 3.40 -6.63
CA ASP A 499 17.58 3.13 -8.07
C ASP A 499 17.78 4.39 -8.93
N LEU A 500 18.02 5.56 -8.28
CA LEU A 500 18.25 6.82 -8.97
C LEU A 500 19.69 6.96 -9.45
N HIS A 501 19.85 7.34 -10.73
CA HIS A 501 21.13 7.62 -11.35
C HIS A 501 21.05 8.82 -12.29
N PHE A 502 21.32 10.01 -11.74
CA PHE A 502 21.26 11.26 -12.48
C PHE A 502 22.53 11.51 -13.29
N THR A 503 22.41 11.72 -14.61
CA THR A 503 23.50 12.14 -15.49
C THR A 503 23.31 13.60 -15.88
N ARG A 504 24.39 14.40 -15.82
CA ARG A 504 24.35 15.83 -16.14
C ARG A 504 24.06 16.06 -17.63
N THR A 505 23.11 16.96 -17.91
CA THR A 505 22.68 17.29 -19.29
C THR A 505 22.94 18.72 -19.70
N GLY A 506 23.30 19.60 -18.75
CA GLY A 506 23.56 21.01 -19.07
C GLY A 506 23.83 21.89 -17.86
N ASP A 507 23.95 23.18 -18.08
CA ASP A 507 24.19 24.16 -17.03
C ASP A 507 22.90 24.60 -16.33
N CYS A 508 23.04 25.23 -15.16
CA CYS A 508 21.94 25.83 -14.43
C CYS A 508 21.28 26.97 -15.22
N PRO A 509 19.97 27.15 -15.18
CA PRO A 509 19.28 28.29 -15.80
C PRO A 509 19.87 29.63 -15.26
N GLY A 510 20.18 30.57 -16.16
CA GLY A 510 20.63 31.90 -15.78
C GLY A 510 22.12 32.05 -15.48
N THR A 511 22.93 30.96 -15.55
CA THR A 511 24.39 31.05 -15.38
C THR A 511 25.16 31.24 -16.70
N GLY A 512 24.44 31.24 -17.83
CA GLY A 512 25.01 31.51 -19.14
C GLY A 512 25.35 32.98 -19.29
N GLY A 513 26.59 33.36 -18.98
CA GLY A 513 27.17 34.63 -19.47
C GLY A 513 27.19 34.64 -21.01
N PRO A 514 27.27 35.81 -21.64
CA PRO A 514 27.25 35.89 -23.09
C PRO A 514 28.37 35.04 -23.66
N ARG A 515 28.02 34.07 -24.49
CA ARG A 515 29.00 33.32 -25.28
C ARG A 515 29.79 34.34 -26.12
N ARG A 516 31.08 34.51 -25.82
CA ARG A 516 32.00 35.29 -26.65
C ARG A 516 32.31 34.53 -27.93
#